data_6535561a6e654f8fe2fd173a37290f08
#
_entry.id   6535561a6e654f8fe2fd173a37290f08
#
_cell.length_a   1.000
_cell.length_b   1.000
_cell.length_c   1.000
_cell.angle_alpha   90.00
_cell.angle_beta   90.00
_cell.angle_gamma   90.00
#
_symmetry.space_group_name_H-M   'P 1'
#
loop_
_entity.id
_entity.type
_entity.pdbx_description
1 polymer ?
#
loop_
_entity_poly.entity_id
_entity_poly.type
_entity_poly.pdbx_seq_one_letter_code
_entity_poly.pdbx_strand_id
1 'polypeptide(L)'
;MLCKEEYRRLRIATGFWDLAGMKVLQDEFEAYFERGGVLDLLIGQEPQLRSYQMRPDLTKEEKFPDFYIQRDIEKLSEDYQPIVRMLLKYANPDDDQQSRIHIRIYGQDSEVKRFLHAKCYIFSGNGVAHGIIGSSNFTEKGLRGNAELNYLETNPRIVDGVVDEYGKSHIAWFTEMWEQSVPWTGKFIKEILAPSPVGKRVKDVIEKEQNKALTPYEVYIKYLQEQLGDIADPSSSVVLKSYLPTHYSSLSYQMDAVQQCFFIMKNHGGFILGDVVGLGKTVVGLLIIKKFLAEASTLGR
;
A
#
# COMPACT_ATOMS: atom_id res chain seq x y z
N MET A 1 -1.62 -10.67 10.85
CA MET A 1 -1.35 -11.05 9.44
C MET A 1 -1.00 -9.85 8.57
N LEU A 2 -1.73 -8.75 8.63
CA LEU A 2 -1.40 -7.54 7.86
C LEU A 2 0.05 -7.05 8.03
N CYS A 3 0.65 -7.21 9.21
CA CYS A 3 2.03 -6.78 9.47
C CYS A 3 3.12 -7.70 8.87
N LYS A 4 2.77 -8.87 8.34
CA LYS A 4 3.74 -9.80 7.77
C LYS A 4 4.11 -9.42 6.34
N GLU A 5 5.40 -9.36 6.03
CA GLU A 5 5.92 -8.96 4.73
C GLU A 5 5.64 -9.95 3.60
N GLU A 6 5.31 -11.19 3.94
CA GLU A 6 5.01 -12.24 2.97
C GLU A 6 3.70 -12.01 2.21
N TYR A 7 2.72 -11.29 2.80
CA TYR A 7 1.42 -11.06 2.17
C TYR A 7 1.42 -9.79 1.33
N ARG A 8 0.97 -9.93 0.09
CA ARG A 8 0.84 -8.84 -0.90
C ARG A 8 -0.60 -8.59 -1.31
N ARG A 9 -1.49 -9.56 -1.12
CA ARG A 9 -2.90 -9.43 -1.47
C ARG A 9 -3.79 -9.92 -0.34
N LEU A 10 -4.70 -9.07 0.08
CA LEU A 10 -5.77 -9.39 1.03
C LEU A 10 -7.10 -9.36 0.30
N ARG A 11 -7.83 -10.48 0.34
CA ARG A 11 -9.18 -10.61 -0.17
C ARG A 11 -10.12 -10.75 1.00
N ILE A 12 -11.13 -9.89 1.07
CA ILE A 12 -12.15 -9.93 2.13
C ILE A 12 -13.52 -10.11 1.46
N ALA A 13 -14.22 -11.19 1.80
CA ALA A 13 -15.62 -11.35 1.51
C ALA A 13 -16.40 -11.22 2.81
N THR A 14 -17.33 -10.26 2.88
CA THR A 14 -18.08 -9.96 4.10
C THR A 14 -19.52 -9.61 3.78
N GLY A 15 -20.45 -10.04 4.63
CA GLY A 15 -21.84 -9.63 4.51
C GLY A 15 -22.05 -8.14 4.79
N PHE A 16 -21.30 -7.61 5.78
CA PHE A 16 -21.31 -6.19 6.18
C PHE A 16 -19.93 -5.61 6.23
N TRP A 17 -19.85 -4.32 5.90
CA TRP A 17 -18.67 -3.52 6.04
C TRP A 17 -19.03 -2.14 6.60
N ASP A 18 -18.16 -1.59 7.45
CA ASP A 18 -18.18 -0.20 7.87
C ASP A 18 -16.76 0.38 7.96
N LEU A 19 -16.65 1.72 7.91
CA LEU A 19 -15.37 2.40 8.04
C LEU A 19 -14.77 2.26 9.44
N ALA A 20 -15.60 2.04 10.45
CA ALA A 20 -15.15 1.81 11.81
C ALA A 20 -14.36 0.51 11.93
N GLY A 21 -14.74 -0.54 11.18
CA GLY A 21 -13.97 -1.78 11.07
C GLY A 21 -12.59 -1.57 10.44
N MET A 22 -12.49 -0.76 9.39
CA MET A 22 -11.18 -0.40 8.84
C MET A 22 -10.34 0.43 9.82
N LYS A 23 -10.97 1.35 10.56
CA LYS A 23 -10.30 2.17 11.56
C LYS A 23 -9.68 1.34 12.68
N VAL A 24 -10.29 0.22 13.04
CA VAL A 24 -9.72 -0.74 14.03
C VAL A 24 -8.31 -1.21 13.65
N LEU A 25 -8.03 -1.30 12.35
CA LEU A 25 -6.78 -1.83 11.76
C LEU A 25 -6.05 -0.75 10.94
N GLN A 26 -6.23 0.52 11.29
CA GLN A 26 -5.75 1.65 10.48
C GLN A 26 -4.25 1.60 10.26
N ASP A 27 -3.47 1.48 11.33
CA ASP A 27 -2.01 1.51 11.29
C ASP A 27 -1.45 0.32 10.49
N GLU A 28 -2.07 -0.86 10.67
CA GLU A 28 -1.72 -2.07 9.93
C GLU A 28 -2.06 -1.95 8.44
N PHE A 29 -3.18 -1.34 8.08
CA PHE A 29 -3.52 -1.09 6.68
C PHE A 29 -2.60 -0.05 6.05
N GLU A 30 -2.27 1.02 6.76
CA GLU A 30 -1.35 2.04 6.23
C GLU A 30 0.02 1.43 5.91
N ALA A 31 0.62 0.71 6.86
CA ALA A 31 1.86 -0.02 6.64
C ALA A 31 1.74 -1.09 5.53
N TYR A 32 0.60 -1.75 5.42
CA TYR A 32 0.33 -2.75 4.39
C TYR A 32 0.30 -2.14 2.98
N PHE A 33 -0.39 -1.02 2.80
CA PHE A 33 -0.45 -0.32 1.50
C PHE A 33 0.87 0.36 1.15
N GLU A 34 1.61 0.91 2.12
CA GLU A 34 2.93 1.52 1.87
C GLU A 34 3.92 0.53 1.27
N ARG A 35 3.92 -0.73 1.72
CA ARG A 35 4.77 -1.77 1.14
C ARG A 35 4.20 -2.50 -0.09
N GLY A 36 3.16 -1.93 -0.72
CA GLY A 36 2.61 -2.41 -1.98
C GLY A 36 1.47 -3.43 -1.87
N GLY A 37 0.88 -3.57 -0.67
CA GLY A 37 -0.27 -4.44 -0.47
C GLY A 37 -1.50 -4.02 -1.26
N VAL A 38 -2.33 -5.00 -1.66
CA VAL A 38 -3.58 -4.80 -2.39
C VAL A 38 -4.75 -5.40 -1.61
N LEU A 39 -5.84 -4.67 -1.50
CA LEU A 39 -7.10 -5.10 -0.89
C LEU A 39 -8.19 -5.25 -1.95
N ASP A 40 -8.75 -6.46 -2.04
CA ASP A 40 -9.99 -6.75 -2.76
C ASP A 40 -11.12 -6.96 -1.73
N LEU A 41 -12.06 -6.04 -1.67
CA LEU A 41 -13.18 -6.06 -0.73
C LEU A 41 -14.48 -6.37 -1.46
N LEU A 42 -15.04 -7.54 -1.18
CA LEU A 42 -16.33 -8.00 -1.67
C LEU A 42 -17.38 -7.87 -0.57
N ILE A 43 -18.35 -7.01 -0.81
CA ILE A 43 -19.42 -6.71 0.15
C ILE A 43 -20.70 -7.39 -0.30
N GLY A 44 -21.35 -8.10 0.60
CA GLY A 44 -22.70 -8.59 0.39
C GLY A 44 -23.72 -7.46 0.47
N GLN A 45 -24.76 -7.56 -0.35
CA GLN A 45 -25.99 -6.85 -0.03
C GLN A 45 -26.68 -7.62 1.09
N GLU A 46 -26.54 -7.16 2.31
CA GLU A 46 -27.31 -7.79 3.36
C GLU A 46 -28.81 -7.51 3.21
N PRO A 47 -29.62 -8.46 3.68
CA PRO A 47 -31.04 -8.25 3.84
C PRO A 47 -31.36 -7.29 5.00
N GLN A 48 -30.90 -6.09 4.97
CA GLN A 48 -31.61 -4.97 5.57
C GLN A 48 -33.05 -4.92 5.01
N LEU A 49 -33.32 -5.69 3.98
CA LEU A 49 -34.68 -5.98 3.51
C LEU A 49 -35.66 -6.39 4.62
N ARG A 50 -35.21 -7.01 5.71
CA ARG A 50 -36.09 -7.27 6.86
C ARG A 50 -36.46 -6.00 7.65
N SER A 51 -35.54 -5.08 7.82
CA SER A 51 -35.83 -3.75 8.40
C SER A 51 -36.59 -2.85 7.44
N TYR A 52 -36.48 -3.05 6.13
CA TYR A 52 -37.28 -2.40 5.11
C TYR A 52 -38.75 -2.81 5.07
N GLN A 53 -39.01 -4.10 5.25
CA GLN A 53 -40.37 -4.56 5.37
C GLN A 53 -41.10 -3.96 6.60
N MET A 54 -40.34 -3.45 7.57
CA MET A 54 -40.84 -2.74 8.75
C MET A 54 -40.97 -1.22 8.55
N ARG A 55 -40.48 -0.65 7.44
CA ARG A 55 -40.60 0.78 7.11
C ARG A 55 -41.14 0.95 5.70
N PRO A 56 -42.48 0.89 5.53
CA PRO A 56 -43.13 1.06 4.24
C PRO A 56 -43.06 2.49 3.68
N ASP A 57 -42.60 3.44 4.49
CA ASP A 57 -42.45 4.87 4.20
C ASP A 57 -41.19 5.23 3.37
N LEU A 58 -40.26 4.30 3.18
CA LEU A 58 -39.04 4.54 2.40
C LEU A 58 -39.27 4.36 0.90
N THR A 59 -38.79 5.29 0.09
CA THR A 59 -38.79 5.19 -1.37
C THR A 59 -37.92 4.07 -1.89
N LYS A 60 -38.08 3.64 -3.15
CA LYS A 60 -37.25 2.61 -3.76
C LYS A 60 -35.76 3.02 -3.77
N GLU A 61 -35.47 4.31 -3.94
CA GLU A 61 -34.10 4.86 -4.02
C GLU A 61 -33.39 4.83 -2.66
N GLU A 62 -34.14 5.06 -1.57
CA GLU A 62 -33.63 4.96 -0.19
C GLU A 62 -33.33 3.52 0.25
N LYS A 63 -33.64 2.52 -0.59
CA LYS A 63 -33.45 1.09 -0.31
C LYS A 63 -32.10 0.54 -0.81
N PHE A 64 -31.22 1.38 -1.34
CA PHE A 64 -29.91 0.95 -1.83
C PHE A 64 -28.84 1.03 -0.73
N PRO A 65 -27.85 0.11 -0.73
CA PRO A 65 -26.70 0.14 0.18
C PRO A 65 -26.02 1.50 0.23
N ASP A 66 -25.95 2.20 -0.92
CA ASP A 66 -25.37 3.54 -1.07
C ASP A 66 -25.95 4.53 -0.07
N PHE A 67 -27.25 4.51 0.15
CA PHE A 67 -27.93 5.45 1.04
C PHE A 67 -27.50 5.31 2.50
N TYR A 68 -27.33 4.08 2.98
CA TYR A 68 -26.91 3.88 4.38
C TYR A 68 -25.46 4.23 4.58
N ILE A 69 -24.59 3.84 3.66
CA ILE A 69 -23.18 4.17 3.70
C ILE A 69 -23.00 5.70 3.59
N GLN A 70 -23.73 6.35 2.70
CA GLN A 70 -23.71 7.81 2.57
C GLN A 70 -24.15 8.48 3.87
N ARG A 71 -25.29 8.07 4.44
CA ARG A 71 -25.80 8.61 5.71
C ARG A 71 -24.83 8.41 6.86
N ASP A 72 -24.16 7.27 6.92
CA ASP A 72 -23.22 6.97 8.00
C ASP A 72 -21.90 7.74 7.79
N ILE A 73 -21.46 7.94 6.56
CA ILE A 73 -20.29 8.77 6.20
C ILE A 73 -20.53 10.25 6.49
N GLU A 74 -21.75 10.77 6.28
CA GLU A 74 -22.10 12.16 6.61
C GLU A 74 -22.01 12.47 8.09
N LYS A 75 -22.12 11.45 8.96
CA LYS A 75 -22.03 11.56 10.42
C LYS A 75 -20.64 11.32 10.99
N LEU A 76 -19.65 11.00 10.13
CA LEU A 76 -18.31 10.70 10.60
C LEU A 76 -17.69 11.91 11.30
N SER A 77 -17.12 11.68 12.47
CA SER A 77 -16.33 12.62 13.23
C SER A 77 -14.92 12.82 12.64
N GLU A 78 -14.21 13.81 13.13
CA GLU A 78 -12.87 14.16 12.64
C GLU A 78 -11.82 13.03 12.80
N ASP A 79 -12.03 12.16 13.76
CA ASP A 79 -11.18 11.01 14.02
C ASP A 79 -11.21 9.93 12.92
N TYR A 80 -12.06 10.09 11.89
CA TYR A 80 -12.06 9.27 10.68
C TYR A 80 -11.22 9.86 9.53
N GLN A 81 -10.67 11.08 9.68
CA GLN A 81 -9.84 11.70 8.63
C GLN A 81 -8.68 10.81 8.15
N PRO A 82 -7.92 10.11 9.03
CA PRO A 82 -6.84 9.25 8.57
C PRO A 82 -7.31 8.10 7.66
N ILE A 83 -8.41 7.43 8.00
CA ILE A 83 -8.99 6.37 7.17
C ILE A 83 -9.49 6.91 5.83
N VAL A 84 -10.16 8.05 5.84
CA VAL A 84 -10.63 8.70 4.61
C VAL A 84 -9.45 9.11 3.74
N ARG A 85 -8.38 9.66 4.32
CA ARG A 85 -7.13 9.99 3.63
C ARG A 85 -6.49 8.75 2.99
N MET A 86 -6.42 7.66 3.72
CA MET A 86 -5.89 6.38 3.24
C MET A 86 -6.72 5.86 2.05
N LEU A 87 -8.04 5.87 2.15
CA LEU A 87 -8.93 5.46 1.06
C LEU A 87 -8.75 6.33 -0.18
N LEU A 88 -8.71 7.66 -0.02
CA LEU A 88 -8.50 8.60 -1.13
C LEU A 88 -7.10 8.47 -1.76
N LYS A 89 -6.09 8.06 -0.98
CA LYS A 89 -4.70 7.87 -1.45
C LYS A 89 -4.54 6.58 -2.25
N TYR A 90 -5.13 5.48 -1.80
CA TYR A 90 -4.84 4.13 -2.32
C TYR A 90 -5.94 3.56 -3.20
N ALA A 91 -7.17 4.08 -3.16
CA ALA A 91 -8.22 3.73 -4.10
C ALA A 91 -8.19 4.70 -5.27
N ASN A 92 -7.65 4.26 -6.41
CA ASN A 92 -7.68 5.06 -7.64
C ASN A 92 -8.89 4.66 -8.50
N PRO A 93 -9.96 5.48 -8.52
CA PRO A 93 -11.16 5.15 -9.26
C PRO A 93 -11.03 5.32 -10.79
N ASP A 94 -9.96 5.95 -11.26
CA ASP A 94 -9.71 6.24 -12.67
C ASP A 94 -8.74 5.25 -13.33
N ASP A 95 -7.93 4.57 -12.51
CA ASP A 95 -6.96 3.58 -12.98
C ASP A 95 -6.94 2.37 -12.03
N ASP A 96 -7.62 1.31 -12.43
CA ASP A 96 -7.73 0.08 -11.65
C ASP A 96 -6.37 -0.62 -11.46
N GLN A 97 -5.42 -0.44 -12.40
CA GLN A 97 -4.08 -1.02 -12.28
C GLN A 97 -3.21 -0.31 -11.23
N GLN A 98 -3.41 0.98 -11.04
CA GLN A 98 -2.74 1.75 -10.00
C GLN A 98 -3.48 1.72 -8.66
N SER A 99 -4.75 1.31 -8.67
CA SER A 99 -5.52 1.16 -7.45
C SER A 99 -4.98 0.01 -6.59
N ARG A 100 -4.90 0.24 -5.29
CA ARG A 100 -4.57 -0.80 -4.30
C ARG A 100 -5.76 -1.21 -3.46
N ILE A 101 -6.89 -0.57 -3.64
CA ILE A 101 -8.15 -0.89 -2.97
C ILE A 101 -9.22 -1.04 -4.04
N HIS A 102 -9.77 -2.24 -4.14
CA HIS A 102 -10.86 -2.55 -5.04
C HIS A 102 -12.06 -2.97 -4.20
N ILE A 103 -13.21 -2.35 -4.45
CA ILE A 103 -14.46 -2.64 -3.75
C ILE A 103 -15.51 -3.06 -4.76
N ARG A 104 -16.16 -4.18 -4.51
CA ARG A 104 -17.26 -4.68 -5.34
C ARG A 104 -18.44 -5.08 -4.48
N ILE A 105 -19.63 -5.00 -5.04
CA ILE A 105 -20.88 -5.41 -4.38
C ILE A 105 -21.46 -6.63 -5.09
N TYR A 106 -21.74 -7.66 -4.31
CA TYR A 106 -22.35 -8.89 -4.80
C TYR A 106 -23.87 -8.75 -4.86
N GLY A 107 -24.48 -9.21 -5.95
CA GLY A 107 -25.93 -9.39 -6.05
C GLY A 107 -26.73 -8.18 -6.55
N GLN A 108 -26.10 -7.11 -7.05
CA GLN A 108 -26.84 -5.96 -7.61
C GLN A 108 -27.53 -6.24 -8.95
N ASP A 109 -26.95 -7.08 -9.80
CA ASP A 109 -27.41 -7.30 -11.19
C ASP A 109 -28.15 -8.63 -11.44
N SER A 110 -28.35 -9.46 -10.43
CA SER A 110 -28.97 -10.75 -10.67
C SER A 110 -30.50 -10.70 -10.49
N GLU A 111 -31.25 -11.23 -11.48
CA GLU A 111 -32.66 -11.53 -11.34
C GLU A 111 -32.93 -12.48 -10.15
N VAL A 112 -31.93 -13.26 -9.77
CA VAL A 112 -31.93 -14.10 -8.58
C VAL A 112 -31.26 -13.32 -7.46
N LYS A 113 -32.03 -12.86 -6.49
CA LYS A 113 -31.54 -12.19 -5.25
C LYS A 113 -30.70 -13.15 -4.41
N ARG A 114 -29.47 -13.42 -4.87
CA ARG A 114 -28.49 -14.18 -4.11
C ARG A 114 -27.84 -13.25 -3.11
N PHE A 115 -27.68 -13.76 -1.92
CA PHE A 115 -27.17 -13.02 -0.78
C PHE A 115 -25.80 -13.56 -0.37
N LEU A 116 -24.80 -12.69 -0.26
CA LEU A 116 -23.47 -13.03 0.24
C LEU A 116 -23.43 -12.83 1.76
N HIS A 117 -23.35 -13.93 2.52
CA HIS A 117 -23.20 -13.88 3.98
C HIS A 117 -21.85 -14.46 4.45
N ALA A 118 -20.88 -14.54 3.56
CA ALA A 118 -19.55 -15.00 3.89
C ALA A 118 -18.85 -14.03 4.83
N LYS A 119 -17.94 -14.53 5.65
CA LYS A 119 -16.92 -13.80 6.39
C LYS A 119 -15.62 -14.56 6.20
N CYS A 120 -14.91 -14.18 5.15
CA CYS A 120 -13.72 -14.84 4.69
C CYS A 120 -12.64 -13.79 4.40
N TYR A 121 -11.48 -13.95 5.03
CA TYR A 121 -10.31 -13.08 4.89
C TYR A 121 -9.17 -13.95 4.38
N ILE A 122 -8.69 -13.69 3.16
CA ILE A 122 -7.64 -14.48 2.52
C ILE A 122 -6.42 -13.62 2.33
N PHE A 123 -5.34 -13.99 2.97
CA PHE A 123 -4.02 -13.37 2.87
C PHE A 123 -3.15 -14.21 1.94
N SER A 124 -2.60 -13.62 0.89
CA SER A 124 -1.76 -14.33 -0.07
C SER A 124 -0.58 -13.48 -0.55
N GLY A 125 0.50 -14.14 -0.93
CA GLY A 125 1.70 -13.54 -1.49
C GLY A 125 2.93 -14.43 -1.30
N ASN A 126 3.94 -14.27 -2.16
CA ASN A 126 5.21 -14.97 -2.07
C ASN A 126 5.10 -16.51 -1.88
N GLY A 127 4.09 -17.14 -2.53
CA GLY A 127 3.85 -18.57 -2.42
C GLY A 127 3.18 -19.04 -1.12
N VAL A 128 2.72 -18.12 -0.29
CA VAL A 128 2.01 -18.41 0.97
C VAL A 128 0.56 -17.92 0.86
N ALA A 129 -0.39 -18.73 1.32
CA ALA A 129 -1.80 -18.35 1.42
C ALA A 129 -2.40 -18.88 2.72
N HIS A 130 -3.12 -18.00 3.44
CA HIS A 130 -3.84 -18.32 4.66
C HIS A 130 -5.24 -17.74 4.62
N GLY A 131 -6.21 -18.45 5.18
CA GLY A 131 -7.61 -18.02 5.24
C GLY A 131 -8.11 -17.91 6.68
N ILE A 132 -8.87 -16.85 6.97
CA ILE A 132 -9.65 -16.78 8.22
C ILE A 132 -11.12 -16.85 7.78
N ILE A 133 -11.84 -17.84 8.32
CA ILE A 133 -13.27 -18.04 8.06
C ILE A 133 -14.00 -18.08 9.39
N GLY A 134 -15.14 -17.41 9.46
CA GLY A 134 -15.91 -17.43 10.71
C GLY A 134 -17.15 -16.57 10.65
N SER A 135 -17.52 -16.03 11.80
CA SER A 135 -18.72 -15.22 11.98
C SER A 135 -18.47 -13.71 11.91
N SER A 136 -17.20 -13.24 12.00
CA SER A 136 -16.85 -11.83 12.09
C SER A 136 -17.03 -11.10 10.75
N ASN A 137 -18.00 -10.20 10.66
CA ASN A 137 -18.06 -9.22 9.57
C ASN A 137 -16.89 -8.22 9.66
N PHE A 138 -16.56 -7.58 8.53
CA PHE A 138 -15.55 -6.53 8.50
C PHE A 138 -16.13 -5.19 8.99
N THR A 139 -16.54 -5.19 10.24
CA THR A 139 -17.11 -4.06 10.97
C THR A 139 -16.44 -3.93 12.33
N GLU A 140 -16.54 -2.76 12.97
CA GLU A 140 -16.01 -2.56 14.32
C GLU A 140 -16.57 -3.61 15.29
N LYS A 141 -17.89 -3.83 15.27
CA LYS A 141 -18.54 -4.80 16.14
C LYS A 141 -18.08 -6.24 15.86
N GLY A 142 -17.92 -6.60 14.58
CA GLY A 142 -17.44 -7.91 14.18
C GLY A 142 -15.99 -8.17 14.54
N LEU A 143 -15.14 -7.13 14.61
CA LEU A 143 -13.72 -7.25 14.95
C LEU A 143 -13.43 -7.12 16.44
N ARG A 144 -14.22 -6.34 17.21
CA ARG A 144 -13.94 -6.04 18.63
C ARG A 144 -15.13 -6.15 19.58
N GLY A 145 -16.37 -6.06 19.06
CA GLY A 145 -17.54 -5.86 19.92
C GLY A 145 -18.37 -7.11 20.21
N ASN A 146 -18.43 -8.04 19.27
CA ASN A 146 -19.25 -9.25 19.38
C ASN A 146 -18.45 -10.44 19.90
N ALA A 147 -19.16 -11.44 20.41
CA ALA A 147 -18.61 -12.77 20.62
C ALA A 147 -18.61 -13.52 19.27
N GLU A 148 -17.45 -13.61 18.65
CA GLU A 148 -17.29 -14.18 17.31
C GLU A 148 -16.38 -15.41 17.36
N LEU A 149 -16.64 -16.38 16.48
CA LEU A 149 -15.80 -17.56 16.32
C LEU A 149 -15.18 -17.56 14.93
N ASN A 150 -13.85 -17.57 14.87
CA ASN A 150 -13.10 -17.60 13.62
C ASN A 150 -12.10 -18.75 13.64
N TYR A 151 -11.89 -19.35 12.48
CA TYR A 151 -10.94 -20.41 12.23
C TYR A 151 -9.85 -19.94 11.27
N LEU A 152 -8.59 -20.17 11.63
CA LEU A 152 -7.45 -19.92 10.77
C LEU A 152 -7.11 -21.18 9.97
N GLU A 153 -7.27 -21.11 8.65
CA GLU A 153 -6.88 -22.14 7.71
C GLU A 153 -5.48 -21.87 7.16
N THR A 154 -4.59 -22.82 7.32
CA THR A 154 -3.20 -22.72 6.86
C THR A 154 -2.82 -23.77 5.81
N ASN A 155 -3.75 -24.67 5.47
CA ASN A 155 -3.51 -25.68 4.46
C ASN A 155 -3.54 -25.04 3.05
N PRO A 156 -2.42 -25.00 2.30
CA PRO A 156 -2.37 -24.36 0.98
C PRO A 156 -3.37 -24.96 -0.02
N ARG A 157 -3.69 -26.26 0.08
CA ARG A 157 -4.65 -26.89 -0.83
C ARG A 157 -6.08 -26.37 -0.60
N ILE A 158 -6.44 -26.07 0.65
CA ILE A 158 -7.76 -25.55 0.99
C ILE A 158 -7.85 -24.06 0.64
N VAL A 159 -6.78 -23.29 0.87
CA VAL A 159 -6.80 -21.84 0.67
C VAL A 159 -6.58 -21.48 -0.81
N ASP A 160 -5.60 -22.07 -1.48
CA ASP A 160 -5.15 -21.72 -2.85
C ASP A 160 -4.95 -22.93 -3.76
N GLY A 161 -5.56 -24.06 -3.43
CA GLY A 161 -5.46 -25.27 -4.24
C GLY A 161 -6.29 -25.21 -5.52
N VAL A 162 -6.02 -26.14 -6.42
CA VAL A 162 -6.84 -26.37 -7.61
C VAL A 162 -8.18 -26.96 -7.17
N VAL A 163 -9.27 -26.57 -7.87
CA VAL A 163 -10.59 -27.17 -7.69
C VAL A 163 -10.51 -28.68 -7.97
N ASP A 164 -10.88 -29.47 -7.02
CA ASP A 164 -10.91 -30.93 -7.09
C ASP A 164 -12.28 -31.50 -6.68
N GLU A 165 -12.35 -32.83 -6.54
CA GLU A 165 -13.58 -33.53 -6.12
C GLU A 165 -14.08 -33.14 -4.71
N TYR A 166 -13.21 -32.52 -3.88
CA TYR A 166 -13.55 -32.09 -2.53
C TYR A 166 -14.08 -30.63 -2.47
N GLY A 167 -14.04 -29.89 -3.59
CA GLY A 167 -14.61 -28.57 -3.70
C GLY A 167 -13.65 -27.49 -4.19
N LYS A 168 -14.06 -26.24 -4.02
CA LYS A 168 -13.29 -25.07 -4.44
C LYS A 168 -12.42 -24.58 -3.29
N SER A 169 -11.16 -24.20 -3.59
CA SER A 169 -10.34 -23.46 -2.63
C SER A 169 -10.97 -22.10 -2.28
N HIS A 170 -10.54 -21.50 -1.18
CA HIS A 170 -11.06 -20.20 -0.77
C HIS A 170 -10.81 -19.11 -1.83
N ILE A 171 -9.64 -19.11 -2.46
CA ILE A 171 -9.32 -18.16 -3.55
C ILE A 171 -10.18 -18.42 -4.78
N ALA A 172 -10.36 -19.69 -5.19
CA ALA A 172 -11.22 -20.02 -6.33
C ALA A 172 -12.67 -19.62 -6.09
N TRP A 173 -13.20 -19.88 -4.89
CA TRP A 173 -14.52 -19.43 -4.49
C TRP A 173 -14.66 -17.90 -4.49
N PHE A 174 -13.66 -17.20 -3.90
CA PHE A 174 -13.68 -15.74 -3.87
C PHE A 174 -13.67 -15.16 -5.28
N THR A 175 -12.83 -15.71 -6.18
CA THR A 175 -12.72 -15.24 -7.58
C THR A 175 -14.05 -15.39 -8.31
N GLU A 176 -14.74 -16.51 -8.15
CA GLU A 176 -16.06 -16.72 -8.75
C GLU A 176 -17.09 -15.69 -8.25
N MET A 177 -17.13 -15.43 -6.93
CA MET A 177 -18.04 -14.42 -6.37
C MET A 177 -17.65 -13.01 -6.81
N TRP A 178 -16.36 -12.74 -6.95
CA TRP A 178 -15.83 -11.48 -7.44
C TRP A 178 -16.26 -11.20 -8.89
N GLU A 179 -16.16 -12.19 -9.76
CA GLU A 179 -16.59 -12.08 -11.17
C GLU A 179 -18.10 -11.83 -11.31
N GLN A 180 -18.91 -12.39 -10.41
CA GLN A 180 -20.35 -12.20 -10.36
C GLN A 180 -20.79 -10.90 -9.65
N SER A 181 -19.85 -10.05 -9.25
CA SER A 181 -20.11 -8.82 -8.51
C SER A 181 -19.91 -7.58 -9.37
N VAL A 182 -20.46 -6.44 -8.93
CA VAL A 182 -20.40 -5.17 -9.64
C VAL A 182 -19.29 -4.30 -9.04
N PRO A 183 -18.41 -3.67 -9.86
CA PRO A 183 -17.43 -2.68 -9.37
C PRO A 183 -18.13 -1.52 -8.68
N TRP A 184 -17.62 -1.16 -7.50
CA TRP A 184 -18.19 -0.08 -6.69
C TRP A 184 -17.18 0.95 -6.20
N THR A 185 -15.88 0.70 -6.36
CA THR A 185 -14.81 1.61 -5.92
C THR A 185 -15.01 3.03 -6.45
N GLY A 186 -15.26 3.18 -7.74
CA GLY A 186 -15.44 4.49 -8.38
C GLY A 186 -16.61 5.26 -7.78
N LYS A 187 -17.76 4.63 -7.66
CA LYS A 187 -18.95 5.24 -7.06
C LYS A 187 -18.72 5.61 -5.61
N PHE A 188 -18.17 4.69 -4.82
CA PHE A 188 -17.88 4.93 -3.41
C PHE A 188 -16.93 6.11 -3.20
N ILE A 189 -15.83 6.16 -3.94
CA ILE A 189 -14.82 7.21 -3.78
C ILE A 189 -15.31 8.56 -4.32
N LYS A 190 -15.87 8.59 -5.56
CA LYS A 190 -16.20 9.85 -6.23
C LYS A 190 -17.53 10.46 -5.79
N GLU A 191 -18.53 9.63 -5.57
CA GLU A 191 -19.90 10.10 -5.34
C GLU A 191 -20.27 10.12 -3.85
N ILE A 192 -19.65 9.29 -3.02
CA ILE A 192 -20.01 9.15 -1.61
C ILE A 192 -18.92 9.74 -0.70
N LEU A 193 -17.68 9.22 -0.76
CA LEU A 193 -16.64 9.55 0.20
C LEU A 193 -16.06 10.96 -0.03
N ALA A 194 -15.63 11.26 -1.25
CA ALA A 194 -14.99 12.53 -1.58
C ALA A 194 -15.90 13.76 -1.41
N PRO A 195 -17.21 13.70 -1.73
CA PRO A 195 -18.14 14.82 -1.48
C PRO A 195 -18.55 14.98 -0.02
N SER A 196 -18.32 13.98 0.83
CA SER A 196 -18.72 14.02 2.24
C SER A 196 -18.01 15.15 3.01
N PRO A 197 -18.54 15.59 4.15
CA PRO A 197 -17.91 16.62 4.96
C PRO A 197 -16.48 16.28 5.37
N VAL A 198 -16.20 15.02 5.72
CA VAL A 198 -14.85 14.54 6.06
C VAL A 198 -13.97 14.46 4.82
N GLY A 199 -14.50 13.96 3.70
CA GLY A 199 -13.76 13.85 2.43
C GLY A 199 -13.33 15.21 1.89
N LYS A 200 -14.18 16.22 1.94
CA LYS A 200 -13.85 17.61 1.57
C LYS A 200 -12.72 18.17 2.44
N ARG A 201 -12.82 18.02 3.78
CA ARG A 201 -11.76 18.47 4.68
C ARG A 201 -10.42 17.80 4.41
N VAL A 202 -10.42 16.49 4.17
CA VAL A 202 -9.21 15.75 3.83
C VAL A 202 -8.60 16.24 2.51
N LYS A 203 -9.43 16.48 1.49
CA LYS A 203 -8.96 17.08 0.21
C LYS A 203 -8.35 18.45 0.41
N ASP A 204 -9.01 19.33 1.16
CA ASP A 204 -8.48 20.66 1.47
C ASP A 204 -7.11 20.60 2.18
N VAL A 205 -6.91 19.62 3.07
CA VAL A 205 -5.63 19.41 3.74
C VAL A 205 -4.57 18.93 2.75
N ILE A 206 -4.90 17.94 1.91
CA ILE A 206 -3.98 17.43 0.88
C ILE A 206 -3.58 18.53 -0.10
N GLU A 207 -4.53 19.34 -0.57
CA GLU A 207 -4.25 20.47 -1.48
C GLU A 207 -3.36 21.53 -0.81
N LYS A 208 -3.60 21.84 0.46
CA LYS A 208 -2.74 22.76 1.21
C LYS A 208 -1.33 22.22 1.40
N GLU A 209 -1.18 20.91 1.65
CA GLU A 209 0.12 20.25 1.75
C GLU A 209 0.86 20.24 0.41
N GLN A 210 0.16 19.96 -0.69
CA GLN A 210 0.72 19.98 -2.04
C GLN A 210 1.11 21.38 -2.53
N ASN A 211 0.30 22.39 -2.16
CA ASN A 211 0.53 23.80 -2.52
C ASN A 211 1.48 24.52 -1.54
N LYS A 212 1.93 23.86 -0.47
CA LYS A 212 2.92 24.42 0.43
C LYS A 212 4.23 24.60 -0.31
N ALA A 213 4.62 25.86 -0.55
CA ALA A 213 5.92 26.16 -1.13
C ALA A 213 7.03 25.51 -0.31
N LEU A 214 7.91 24.78 -0.96
CA LEU A 214 9.07 24.19 -0.30
C LEU A 214 9.88 25.29 0.36
N THR A 215 10.23 25.11 1.62
CA THR A 215 11.18 26.01 2.28
C THR A 215 12.54 25.96 1.57
N PRO A 216 13.36 27.00 1.64
CA PRO A 216 14.71 26.97 1.06
C PRO A 216 15.54 25.78 1.52
N TYR A 217 15.33 25.31 2.77
CA TYR A 217 15.98 24.12 3.31
C TYR A 217 15.47 22.83 2.65
N GLU A 218 14.15 22.65 2.47
CA GLU A 218 13.57 21.48 1.78
C GLU A 218 13.99 21.42 0.31
N VAL A 219 14.07 22.58 -0.37
CA VAL A 219 14.61 22.68 -1.74
C VAL A 219 16.06 22.22 -1.76
N TYR A 220 16.89 22.69 -0.79
CA TYR A 220 18.28 22.32 -0.68
C TYR A 220 18.46 20.81 -0.42
N ILE A 221 17.69 20.23 0.51
CA ILE A 221 17.73 18.78 0.79
C ILE A 221 17.30 17.97 -0.44
N LYS A 222 16.26 18.39 -1.13
CA LYS A 222 15.78 17.71 -2.35
C LYS A 222 16.83 17.78 -3.47
N TYR A 223 17.46 18.94 -3.64
CA TYR A 223 18.59 19.10 -4.56
C TYR A 223 19.75 18.16 -4.19
N LEU A 224 20.11 18.07 -2.90
CA LEU A 224 21.15 17.14 -2.45
C LEU A 224 20.76 15.68 -2.70
N GLN A 225 19.52 15.30 -2.47
CA GLN A 225 19.01 13.94 -2.75
C GLN A 225 19.10 13.59 -4.24
N GLU A 226 18.73 14.51 -5.12
CA GLU A 226 18.85 14.33 -6.57
C GLU A 226 20.32 14.24 -7.03
N GLN A 227 21.20 15.04 -6.43
CA GLN A 227 22.62 15.04 -6.79
C GLN A 227 23.41 13.86 -6.17
N LEU A 228 23.01 13.37 -5.01
CA LEU A 228 23.73 12.38 -4.23
C LEU A 228 23.01 11.02 -4.13
N GLY A 229 21.76 10.94 -4.53
CA GLY A 229 20.91 9.75 -4.38
C GLY A 229 21.47 8.48 -5.06
N ASP A 230 22.17 8.65 -6.18
CA ASP A 230 22.80 7.56 -6.94
C ASP A 230 24.22 7.21 -6.45
N ILE A 231 24.74 7.92 -5.45
CA ILE A 231 26.13 7.75 -4.99
C ILE A 231 26.25 6.63 -3.93
N ALA A 232 25.18 6.25 -3.29
CA ALA A 232 25.16 5.27 -2.21
C ALA A 232 25.03 3.83 -2.71
N ASP A 233 26.00 3.33 -3.47
CA ASP A 233 26.14 1.88 -3.69
C ASP A 233 27.06 1.28 -2.60
N PRO A 234 26.51 0.52 -1.62
CA PRO A 234 27.31 -0.08 -0.55
C PRO A 234 28.37 -1.07 -1.07
N SER A 235 28.14 -1.68 -2.25
CA SER A 235 29.07 -2.65 -2.84
C SER A 235 30.36 -1.99 -3.31
N SER A 236 30.31 -0.74 -3.74
CA SER A 236 31.50 -0.02 -4.21
C SER A 236 32.48 0.34 -3.09
N SER A 237 32.02 0.48 -1.85
CA SER A 237 32.88 0.77 -0.68
C SER A 237 33.80 -0.39 -0.33
N VAL A 238 33.39 -1.63 -0.54
CA VAL A 238 34.18 -2.84 -0.30
C VAL A 238 35.35 -2.94 -1.31
N VAL A 239 35.07 -2.64 -2.58
CA VAL A 239 36.09 -2.63 -3.65
C VAL A 239 37.11 -1.52 -3.41
N LEU A 240 36.69 -0.32 -2.99
CA LEU A 240 37.59 0.79 -2.70
C LEU A 240 38.59 0.48 -1.57
N LYS A 241 38.12 -0.26 -0.54
CA LYS A 241 39.00 -0.69 0.56
C LYS A 241 40.15 -1.57 0.08
N SER A 242 39.97 -2.38 -0.95
CA SER A 242 41.03 -3.23 -1.52
C SER A 242 42.14 -2.44 -2.24
N TYR A 243 41.90 -1.18 -2.60
CA TYR A 243 42.88 -0.31 -3.23
C TYR A 243 43.82 0.42 -2.24
N LEU A 244 43.48 0.37 -0.94
CA LEU A 244 44.33 0.98 0.11
C LEU A 244 45.55 0.11 0.35
N PRO A 245 46.73 0.72 0.59
CA PRO A 245 47.91 -0.02 1.05
C PRO A 245 47.66 -0.66 2.43
N THR A 246 48.32 -1.78 2.73
CA THR A 246 48.14 -2.58 3.95
C THR A 246 48.32 -1.83 5.27
N HIS A 247 48.94 -0.65 5.25
CA HIS A 247 49.23 0.19 6.43
C HIS A 247 48.25 1.37 6.57
N TYR A 248 47.24 1.50 5.68
CA TYR A 248 46.30 2.61 5.71
C TYR A 248 44.96 2.16 6.27
N SER A 249 44.41 2.94 7.21
CA SER A 249 43.06 2.75 7.72
C SER A 249 42.04 3.29 6.72
N SER A 250 40.97 2.52 6.47
CA SER A 250 39.84 2.99 5.69
C SER A 250 39.02 3.99 6.50
N LEU A 251 38.96 5.24 6.05
CA LEU A 251 38.13 6.29 6.65
C LEU A 251 36.87 6.48 5.79
N SER A 252 35.68 6.43 6.41
CA SER A 252 34.39 6.47 5.70
C SER A 252 34.28 7.72 4.83
N TYR A 253 34.58 8.90 5.35
CA TYR A 253 34.50 10.15 4.60
C TYR A 253 35.42 10.20 3.35
N GLN A 254 36.58 9.51 3.39
CA GLN A 254 37.45 9.41 2.20
C GLN A 254 36.86 8.49 1.15
N MET A 255 36.20 7.39 1.57
CA MET A 255 35.50 6.48 0.65
C MET A 255 34.33 7.18 -0.01
N ASP A 256 33.54 7.93 0.76
CA ASP A 256 32.42 8.72 0.26
C ASP A 256 32.90 9.80 -0.71
N ALA A 257 34.00 10.52 -0.38
CA ALA A 257 34.60 11.50 -1.27
C ALA A 257 35.07 10.88 -2.60
N VAL A 258 35.69 9.68 -2.57
CA VAL A 258 36.08 8.95 -3.80
C VAL A 258 34.89 8.62 -4.66
N GLN A 259 33.81 8.14 -4.08
CA GLN A 259 32.57 7.79 -4.82
C GLN A 259 31.97 9.04 -5.46
N GLN A 260 31.81 10.12 -4.70
CA GLN A 260 31.26 11.39 -5.19
C GLN A 260 32.12 11.98 -6.32
N CYS A 261 33.43 12.09 -6.13
CA CYS A 261 34.32 12.62 -7.15
C CYS A 261 34.31 11.77 -8.42
N PHE A 262 34.23 10.43 -8.28
CA PHE A 262 34.18 9.53 -9.42
C PHE A 262 32.87 9.64 -10.20
N PHE A 263 31.76 9.78 -9.50
CA PHE A 263 30.45 10.03 -10.11
C PHE A 263 30.42 11.37 -10.87
N ILE A 264 30.90 12.44 -10.24
CA ILE A 264 30.97 13.78 -10.86
C ILE A 264 31.89 13.76 -12.08
N MET A 265 33.02 13.09 -12.00
CA MET A 265 33.96 12.94 -13.12
C MET A 265 33.31 12.23 -14.32
N LYS A 266 32.53 11.15 -14.08
CA LYS A 266 31.83 10.43 -15.16
C LYS A 266 30.75 11.25 -15.85
N ASN A 267 30.02 12.05 -15.08
CA ASN A 267 28.87 12.79 -15.60
C ASN A 267 29.25 14.17 -16.15
N HIS A 268 30.31 14.77 -15.65
CA HIS A 268 30.69 16.16 -15.98
C HIS A 268 32.11 16.29 -16.54
N GLY A 269 32.84 15.19 -16.72
CA GLY A 269 34.18 15.20 -17.31
C GLY A 269 35.32 15.66 -16.38
N GLY A 270 35.03 16.04 -15.13
CA GLY A 270 36.03 16.48 -14.17
C GLY A 270 35.41 16.91 -12.85
N PHE A 271 36.23 17.11 -11.83
CA PHE A 271 35.83 17.57 -10.50
C PHE A 271 36.94 18.40 -9.83
N ILE A 272 36.59 19.16 -8.80
CA ILE A 272 37.52 19.87 -7.93
C ILE A 272 37.34 19.37 -6.51
N LEU A 273 38.40 18.82 -5.90
CA LEU A 273 38.41 18.37 -4.50
C LEU A 273 38.89 19.53 -3.60
N GLY A 274 37.91 20.25 -3.00
CA GLY A 274 38.15 21.48 -2.22
C GLY A 274 38.22 21.27 -0.69
N ASP A 275 38.46 20.04 -0.20
CA ASP A 275 38.50 19.73 1.22
C ASP A 275 39.58 20.49 2.00
N VAL A 276 39.39 20.60 3.32
CA VAL A 276 40.35 21.25 4.24
C VAL A 276 41.71 20.53 4.24
N VAL A 277 42.78 21.28 4.49
CA VAL A 277 44.14 20.74 4.58
C VAL A 277 44.20 19.68 5.71
N GLY A 278 44.87 18.55 5.44
CA GLY A 278 45.03 17.46 6.41
C GLY A 278 44.00 16.33 6.31
N LEU A 279 42.92 16.45 5.55
CA LEU A 279 41.91 15.39 5.37
C LEU A 279 42.31 14.27 4.39
N GLY A 280 43.56 14.28 3.91
CA GLY A 280 44.08 13.20 3.07
C GLY A 280 43.63 13.25 1.61
N LYS A 281 43.51 14.45 1.01
CA LYS A 281 43.20 14.65 -0.42
C LYS A 281 44.04 13.79 -1.36
N THR A 282 45.33 13.59 -1.03
CA THR A 282 46.23 12.74 -1.82
C THR A 282 45.78 11.29 -1.85
N VAL A 283 45.25 10.76 -0.72
CA VAL A 283 44.74 9.39 -0.63
C VAL A 283 43.48 9.28 -1.47
N VAL A 284 42.55 10.23 -1.37
CA VAL A 284 41.31 10.28 -2.18
C VAL A 284 41.66 10.32 -3.68
N GLY A 285 42.59 11.20 -4.09
CA GLY A 285 43.05 11.31 -5.48
C GLY A 285 43.65 10.00 -6.02
N LEU A 286 44.50 9.34 -5.23
CA LEU A 286 45.12 8.06 -5.60
C LEU A 286 44.05 6.93 -5.75
N LEU A 287 43.07 6.91 -4.86
CA LEU A 287 41.98 5.95 -4.92
C LEU A 287 41.10 6.15 -6.17
N ILE A 288 40.81 7.41 -6.53
CA ILE A 288 40.08 7.74 -7.76
C ILE A 288 40.83 7.28 -9.00
N ILE A 289 42.15 7.53 -9.07
CA ILE A 289 43.01 7.09 -10.18
C ILE A 289 42.98 5.54 -10.27
N LYS A 290 43.17 4.83 -9.15
CA LYS A 290 43.14 3.37 -9.13
C LYS A 290 41.77 2.82 -9.58
N LYS A 291 40.68 3.41 -9.12
CA LYS A 291 39.31 3.03 -9.55
C LYS A 291 39.14 3.26 -11.05
N PHE A 292 39.58 4.40 -11.56
CA PHE A 292 39.50 4.72 -12.99
C PHE A 292 40.28 3.73 -13.86
N LEU A 293 41.53 3.41 -13.47
CA LEU A 293 42.36 2.43 -14.17
C LEU A 293 41.78 1.01 -14.13
N ALA A 294 41.19 0.62 -13.00
CA ALA A 294 40.53 -0.68 -12.88
C ALA A 294 39.30 -0.80 -13.80
N GLU A 295 38.49 0.23 -13.90
CA GLU A 295 37.35 0.24 -14.82
C GLU A 295 37.80 0.31 -16.29
N ALA A 296 38.82 1.08 -16.62
CA ALA A 296 39.37 1.14 -17.97
C ALA A 296 39.95 -0.23 -18.43
N SER A 297 40.59 -0.95 -17.53
CA SER A 297 41.08 -2.31 -17.83
C SER A 297 39.98 -3.35 -18.04
N THR A 298 38.82 -3.18 -17.38
CA THR A 298 37.65 -4.05 -17.56
C THR A 298 36.91 -3.78 -18.87
N LEU A 299 37.04 -2.58 -19.42
CA LEU A 299 36.41 -2.15 -20.69
C LEU A 299 37.29 -2.41 -21.92
N GLY A 300 38.47 -3.05 -21.77
CA GLY A 300 39.34 -3.42 -22.88
C GLY A 300 39.96 -2.25 -23.65
N ARG A 301 40.18 -1.12 -22.98
CA ARG A 301 40.86 0.08 -23.51
C ARG A 301 42.13 0.39 -22.78
#